data_7a5c9ccd4e7ec53f9570283d625ad5cd
#
_entry.id   7a5c9ccd4e7ec53f9570283d625ad5cd
#
_cell.length_a   1.000
_cell.length_b   1.000
_cell.length_c   1.000
_cell.angle_alpha   90.00
_cell.angle_beta   90.00
_cell.angle_gamma   90.00
#
_symmetry.space_group_name_H-M   'P 1'
#
loop_
_entity.id
_entity.type
_entity.pdbx_description
1 polymer ?
#
loop_
_entity_poly.entity_id
_entity_poly.type
_entity_poly.pdbx_seq_one_letter_code
_entity_poly.pdbx_strand_id
1 'polypeptide(L)'
;MSFRSISENLNAYREEAGSHPVALDRVLGFTFIRAWVYLMFVGAAASSMTWSGEQIPPLFYVVSTASLCAVLFGSALAGERFVRFMTHPAARFAAPALTTGGTLLLASSAAGTGAALSFGILGAITTGIGSGLIDLGYGELYRNEPPARATFEVPLAFFLAAVAFSLVIM
;
A
#
# COMPACT_ATOMS: atom_id res chain seq x y z
N MET A 1 22.32 29.08 -0.04
CA MET A 1 22.77 27.66 -0.03
C MET A 1 23.70 27.50 -1.21
N SER A 2 25.00 27.17 -1.01
CA SER A 2 25.99 27.11 -2.08
C SER A 2 25.85 25.79 -2.85
N PHE A 3 26.02 25.83 -4.18
CA PHE A 3 26.05 24.64 -5.05
C PHE A 3 27.06 23.58 -4.56
N ARG A 4 28.15 24.02 -3.94
CA ARG A 4 29.18 23.16 -3.36
C ARG A 4 28.66 22.33 -2.19
N SER A 5 27.82 22.92 -1.33
CA SER A 5 27.21 22.20 -0.20
C SER A 5 26.21 21.14 -0.65
N ILE A 6 25.55 21.36 -1.79
CA ILE A 6 24.62 20.37 -2.38
C ILE A 6 25.39 19.17 -2.95
N SER A 7 26.52 19.40 -3.64
CA SER A 7 27.32 18.33 -4.20
C SER A 7 28.03 17.48 -3.13
N GLU A 8 28.49 18.10 -2.06
CA GLU A 8 29.08 17.40 -0.92
C GLU A 8 28.05 16.53 -0.19
N ASN A 9 26.85 17.04 0.02
CA ASN A 9 25.74 16.27 0.59
C ASN A 9 25.32 15.10 -0.32
N LEU A 10 25.24 15.31 -1.64
CA LEU A 10 24.90 14.24 -2.59
C LEU A 10 25.95 13.15 -2.62
N ASN A 11 27.24 13.49 -2.51
CA ASN A 11 28.31 12.51 -2.45
C ASN A 11 28.28 11.71 -1.15
N ALA A 12 28.05 12.36 -0.02
CA ALA A 12 27.87 11.69 1.27
C ALA A 12 26.67 10.73 1.26
N TYR A 13 25.54 11.14 0.67
CA TYR A 13 24.38 10.27 0.46
C TYR A 13 24.68 9.07 -0.44
N ARG A 14 25.49 9.27 -1.49
CA ARG A 14 25.88 8.21 -2.42
C ARG A 14 26.80 7.18 -1.78
N GLU A 15 27.74 7.64 -0.95
CA GLU A 15 28.64 6.75 -0.20
C GLU A 15 27.86 5.95 0.87
N GLU A 16 26.95 6.60 1.59
CA GLU A 16 26.10 5.94 2.59
C GLU A 16 25.16 4.92 1.95
N ALA A 17 24.53 5.25 0.83
CA ALA A 17 23.68 4.33 0.08
C ALA A 17 24.46 3.15 -0.51
N GLY A 18 25.70 3.35 -0.95
CA GLY A 18 26.56 2.30 -1.50
C GLY A 18 27.14 1.35 -0.45
N SER A 19 27.19 1.74 0.82
CA SER A 19 27.73 0.94 1.92
C SER A 19 26.75 -0.12 2.47
N HIS A 20 25.44 0.00 2.15
CA HIS A 20 24.43 -0.91 2.66
C HIS A 20 23.75 -1.68 1.51
N PRO A 21 23.74 -3.02 1.54
CA PRO A 21 23.03 -3.79 0.54
C PRO A 21 21.52 -3.50 0.62
N VAL A 22 20.89 -3.42 -0.56
CA VAL A 22 19.42 -3.26 -0.67
C VAL A 22 18.75 -4.44 0.02
N ALA A 23 17.81 -4.19 0.91
CA ALA A 23 17.03 -5.23 1.57
C ALA A 23 15.94 -5.73 0.62
N LEU A 24 16.29 -6.71 -0.22
CA LEU A 24 15.40 -7.24 -1.25
C LEU A 24 14.09 -7.79 -0.69
N ASP A 25 14.09 -8.38 0.48
CA ASP A 25 12.91 -8.87 1.20
C ASP A 25 11.89 -7.75 1.47
N ARG A 26 12.37 -6.59 1.91
CA ARG A 26 11.54 -5.41 2.15
C ARG A 26 11.01 -4.80 0.85
N VAL A 27 11.90 -4.61 -0.11
CA VAL A 27 11.53 -4.04 -1.42
C VAL A 27 10.51 -4.94 -2.10
N LEU A 28 10.74 -6.24 -2.15
CA LEU A 28 9.81 -7.19 -2.76
C LEU A 28 8.48 -7.25 -2.00
N GLY A 29 8.50 -7.29 -0.66
CA GLY A 29 7.28 -7.28 0.15
C GLY A 29 6.41 -6.05 -0.15
N PHE A 30 7.00 -4.86 -0.18
CA PHE A 30 6.30 -3.64 -0.50
C PHE A 30 5.83 -3.59 -1.96
N THR A 31 6.66 -4.07 -2.89
CA THR A 31 6.32 -4.24 -4.30
C THR A 31 5.08 -5.11 -4.48
N PHE A 32 5.02 -6.28 -3.84
CA PHE A 32 3.89 -7.19 -3.95
C PHE A 32 2.58 -6.55 -3.49
N ILE A 33 2.60 -5.85 -2.36
CA ILE A 33 1.42 -5.17 -1.83
C ILE A 33 0.96 -4.07 -2.77
N ARG A 34 1.87 -3.27 -3.31
CA ARG A 34 1.54 -2.20 -4.26
C ARG A 34 1.04 -2.74 -5.59
N ALA A 35 1.67 -3.76 -6.14
CA ALA A 35 1.21 -4.43 -7.36
C ALA A 35 -0.20 -5.01 -7.18
N TRP A 36 -0.46 -5.64 -6.01
CA TRP A 36 -1.78 -6.15 -5.68
C TRP A 36 -2.84 -5.03 -5.63
N VAL A 37 -2.55 -3.88 -4.99
CA VAL A 37 -3.45 -2.72 -4.97
C VAL A 37 -3.73 -2.23 -6.40
N TYR A 38 -2.71 -2.14 -7.25
CA TYR A 38 -2.90 -1.74 -8.64
C TYR A 38 -3.77 -2.73 -9.41
N LEU A 39 -3.54 -4.04 -9.24
CA LEU A 39 -4.35 -5.08 -9.89
C LEU A 39 -5.81 -5.02 -9.46
N MET A 40 -6.07 -4.87 -8.17
CA MET A 40 -7.44 -4.88 -7.65
C MET A 40 -8.24 -3.65 -8.05
N PHE A 41 -7.64 -2.47 -8.06
CA PHE A 41 -8.39 -1.23 -8.29
C PHE A 41 -8.19 -0.63 -9.68
N VAL A 42 -6.97 -0.63 -10.19
CA VAL A 42 -6.67 -0.07 -11.53
C VAL A 42 -6.91 -1.11 -12.61
N GLY A 43 -6.48 -2.36 -12.38
CA GLY A 43 -6.69 -3.47 -13.31
C GLY A 43 -8.18 -3.75 -13.53
N ALA A 44 -8.97 -3.78 -12.47
CA ALA A 44 -10.43 -3.94 -12.55
C ALA A 44 -11.10 -2.78 -13.31
N ALA A 45 -10.63 -1.55 -13.13
CA ALA A 45 -11.14 -0.40 -13.87
C ALA A 45 -10.73 -0.41 -15.34
N ALA A 46 -9.52 -0.89 -15.66
CA ALA A 46 -8.98 -0.92 -17.02
C ALA A 46 -9.54 -2.10 -17.83
N SER A 47 -9.84 -3.24 -17.20
CA SER A 47 -10.31 -4.45 -17.87
C SER A 47 -11.78 -4.42 -18.28
N SER A 48 -12.48 -3.28 -18.10
CA SER A 48 -13.92 -3.16 -18.39
C SER A 48 -14.73 -4.35 -17.84
N MET A 49 -14.30 -4.93 -16.72
CA MET A 49 -15.05 -5.97 -16.03
C MET A 49 -16.43 -5.42 -15.69
N THR A 50 -17.40 -5.81 -16.46
CA THR A 50 -18.80 -5.54 -16.19
C THR A 50 -19.24 -6.47 -15.06
N TRP A 51 -19.37 -5.92 -13.87
CA TRP A 51 -20.04 -6.60 -12.78
C TRP A 51 -21.54 -6.56 -13.05
N SER A 52 -22.15 -7.72 -13.25
CA SER A 52 -23.58 -7.83 -13.54
C SER A 52 -24.10 -6.86 -14.63
N GLY A 53 -23.28 -6.52 -15.62
CA GLY A 53 -23.65 -5.60 -16.70
C GLY A 53 -23.44 -4.11 -16.38
N GLU A 54 -23.07 -3.76 -15.18
CA GLU A 54 -22.69 -2.40 -14.78
C GLU A 54 -21.19 -2.31 -14.55
N GLN A 55 -20.59 -1.17 -14.95
CA GLN A 55 -19.20 -0.88 -14.63
C GLN A 55 -19.02 -0.87 -13.10
N ILE A 56 -17.93 -1.49 -12.59
CA ILE A 56 -17.58 -1.39 -11.17
C ILE A 56 -17.52 0.09 -10.84
N PRO A 57 -18.38 0.58 -9.95
CA PRO A 57 -18.40 2.00 -9.68
C PRO A 57 -17.01 2.43 -9.19
N PRO A 58 -16.44 3.53 -9.67
CA PRO A 58 -15.25 4.13 -9.08
C PRO A 58 -15.42 4.39 -7.57
N LEU A 59 -16.65 4.25 -7.07
CA LEU A 59 -17.03 4.29 -5.68
C LEU A 59 -16.17 3.37 -4.79
N PHE A 60 -15.90 2.13 -5.18
CA PHE A 60 -15.13 1.19 -4.34
C PHE A 60 -13.68 1.64 -4.20
N TYR A 61 -13.10 2.18 -5.27
CA TYR A 61 -11.78 2.78 -5.19
C TYR A 61 -11.75 4.01 -4.28
N VAL A 62 -12.73 4.91 -4.44
CA VAL A 62 -12.87 6.11 -3.61
C VAL A 62 -13.05 5.75 -2.13
N VAL A 63 -13.93 4.80 -1.83
CA VAL A 63 -14.20 4.33 -0.46
C VAL A 63 -12.95 3.69 0.15
N SER A 64 -12.25 2.85 -0.59
CA SER A 64 -11.02 2.22 -0.11
C SER A 64 -9.92 3.25 0.16
N THR A 65 -9.73 4.20 -0.76
CA THR A 65 -8.74 5.28 -0.61
C THR A 65 -9.10 6.20 0.57
N ALA A 66 -10.38 6.55 0.73
CA ALA A 66 -10.84 7.34 1.86
C ALA A 66 -10.59 6.62 3.19
N SER A 67 -10.83 5.31 3.25
CA SER A 67 -10.58 4.48 4.44
C SER A 67 -9.08 4.41 4.77
N LEU A 68 -8.23 4.25 3.75
CA LEU A 68 -6.77 4.29 3.88
C LEU A 68 -6.33 5.66 4.45
N CYS A 69 -6.80 6.76 3.85
CA CYS A 69 -6.50 8.10 4.33
C CYS A 69 -6.96 8.30 5.78
N ALA A 70 -8.15 7.81 6.15
CA ALA A 70 -8.66 7.90 7.52
C ALA A 70 -7.75 7.17 8.52
N VAL A 71 -7.19 6.01 8.15
CA VAL A 71 -6.21 5.30 8.99
C VAL A 71 -4.92 6.10 9.13
N LEU A 72 -4.40 6.66 8.04
CA LEU A 72 -3.17 7.47 8.08
C LEU A 72 -3.36 8.74 8.94
N PHE A 73 -4.46 9.47 8.74
CA PHE A 73 -4.78 10.64 9.56
C PHE A 73 -5.04 10.27 11.03
N GLY A 74 -5.81 9.21 11.27
CA GLY A 74 -6.09 8.71 12.61
C GLY A 74 -4.80 8.32 13.35
N SER A 75 -3.86 7.68 12.65
CA SER A 75 -2.54 7.33 13.20
C SER A 75 -1.72 8.57 13.58
N ALA A 76 -1.72 9.59 12.73
CA ALA A 76 -1.04 10.85 12.99
C ALA A 76 -1.62 11.57 14.22
N LEU A 77 -2.94 11.56 14.39
CA LEU A 77 -3.59 12.15 15.56
C LEU A 77 -3.40 11.33 16.85
N ALA A 78 -3.36 10.00 16.75
CA ALA A 78 -3.18 9.10 17.88
C ALA A 78 -1.73 9.05 18.39
N GLY A 79 -0.75 9.43 17.56
CA GLY A 79 0.66 9.52 17.90
C GLY A 79 1.21 8.25 18.56
N GLU A 80 1.81 8.39 19.77
CA GLU A 80 2.43 7.28 20.49
C GLU A 80 1.49 6.11 20.83
N ARG A 81 0.18 6.37 20.98
CA ARG A 81 -0.80 5.32 21.24
C ARG A 81 -0.90 4.37 20.04
N PHE A 82 -0.83 4.91 18.84
CA PHE A 82 -0.87 4.13 17.62
C PHE A 82 0.42 3.32 17.42
N VAL A 83 1.58 3.91 17.69
CA VAL A 83 2.88 3.18 17.65
C VAL A 83 2.83 1.97 18.59
N ARG A 84 2.32 2.17 19.80
CA ARG A 84 2.15 1.11 20.80
C ARG A 84 1.20 0.00 20.33
N PHE A 85 0.13 0.36 19.61
CA PHE A 85 -0.76 -0.62 18.96
C PHE A 85 -0.04 -1.40 17.87
N MET A 86 0.74 -0.75 17.01
CA MET A 86 1.47 -1.39 15.92
C MET A 86 2.59 -2.34 16.39
N THR A 87 3.15 -2.13 17.59
CA THR A 87 4.11 -3.07 18.19
C THR A 87 3.45 -4.34 18.73
N HIS A 88 2.13 -4.34 18.91
CA HIS A 88 1.42 -5.51 19.39
C HIS A 88 1.33 -6.60 18.31
N PRO A 89 1.59 -7.88 18.62
CA PRO A 89 1.57 -8.96 17.64
C PRO A 89 0.23 -9.09 16.90
N ALA A 90 -0.89 -8.79 17.57
CA ALA A 90 -2.21 -8.82 16.94
C ALA A 90 -2.33 -7.81 15.76
N ALA A 91 -1.69 -6.65 15.84
CA ALA A 91 -1.73 -5.66 14.75
C ALA A 91 -1.02 -6.18 13.49
N ARG A 92 0.05 -6.95 13.64
CA ARG A 92 0.80 -7.55 12.53
C ARG A 92 -0.05 -8.57 11.75
N PHE A 93 -0.95 -9.28 12.42
CA PHE A 93 -1.87 -10.21 11.77
C PHE A 93 -3.15 -9.53 11.29
N ALA A 94 -3.61 -8.48 11.97
CA ALA A 94 -4.81 -7.75 11.60
C ALA A 94 -4.71 -7.10 10.21
N ALA A 95 -3.57 -6.49 9.89
CA ALA A 95 -3.38 -5.81 8.62
C ALA A 95 -3.54 -6.75 7.40
N PRO A 96 -2.80 -7.87 7.27
CA PRO A 96 -2.98 -8.81 6.16
C PRO A 96 -4.34 -9.52 6.21
N ALA A 97 -4.89 -9.80 7.40
CA ALA A 97 -6.20 -10.42 7.53
C ALA A 97 -7.33 -9.50 7.01
N LEU A 98 -7.29 -8.20 7.35
CA LEU A 98 -8.23 -7.21 6.84
C LEU A 98 -8.10 -7.04 5.33
N THR A 99 -6.88 -6.99 4.81
CA THR A 99 -6.63 -6.87 3.37
C THR A 99 -7.16 -8.09 2.62
N THR A 100 -6.86 -9.30 3.10
CA THR A 100 -7.34 -10.55 2.48
C THR A 100 -8.86 -10.70 2.60
N GLY A 101 -9.42 -10.46 3.79
CA GLY A 101 -10.86 -10.52 4.02
C GLY A 101 -11.62 -9.50 3.18
N GLY A 102 -11.09 -8.28 3.06
CA GLY A 102 -11.65 -7.24 2.21
C GLY A 102 -11.62 -7.62 0.73
N THR A 103 -10.54 -8.24 0.27
CA THR A 103 -10.42 -8.76 -1.11
C THR A 103 -11.45 -9.85 -1.39
N LEU A 104 -11.65 -10.77 -0.45
CA LEU A 104 -12.67 -11.83 -0.60
C LEU A 104 -14.08 -11.25 -0.63
N LEU A 105 -14.37 -10.23 0.18
CA LEU A 105 -15.66 -9.51 0.13
C LEU A 105 -15.85 -8.80 -1.21
N LEU A 106 -14.83 -8.12 -1.74
CA LEU A 106 -14.86 -7.51 -3.06
C LEU A 106 -15.12 -8.57 -4.16
N ALA A 107 -14.44 -9.70 -4.09
CA ALA A 107 -14.64 -10.80 -5.04
C ALA A 107 -16.05 -11.41 -4.94
N SER A 108 -16.59 -11.55 -3.72
CA SER A 108 -17.94 -12.03 -3.48
C SER A 108 -19.00 -11.08 -4.02
N SER A 109 -18.75 -9.77 -3.99
CA SER A 109 -19.66 -8.79 -4.55
C SER A 109 -19.75 -8.91 -6.07
N ALA A 110 -18.71 -9.42 -6.75
CA ALA A 110 -18.71 -9.70 -8.19
C ALA A 110 -19.67 -10.84 -8.58
N ALA A 111 -19.98 -11.73 -7.66
CA ALA A 111 -20.84 -12.89 -7.94
C ALA A 111 -22.33 -12.53 -8.14
N GLY A 112 -22.72 -11.25 -8.12
CA GLY A 112 -24.04 -10.79 -8.52
C GLY A 112 -25.17 -11.14 -7.55
N THR A 113 -24.86 -11.33 -6.26
CA THR A 113 -25.90 -11.54 -5.22
C THR A 113 -26.63 -10.24 -4.91
N GLY A 114 -27.88 -10.29 -4.43
CA GLY A 114 -28.66 -9.10 -4.08
C GLY A 114 -28.01 -8.18 -3.02
N ALA A 115 -26.93 -8.63 -2.35
CA ALA A 115 -26.12 -7.87 -1.41
C ALA A 115 -24.78 -7.40 -2.01
N ALA A 116 -24.58 -7.47 -3.31
CA ALA A 116 -23.32 -7.18 -4.00
C ALA A 116 -22.74 -5.80 -3.63
N LEU A 117 -23.56 -4.77 -3.63
CA LEU A 117 -23.11 -3.41 -3.28
C LEU A 117 -22.62 -3.33 -1.83
N SER A 118 -23.33 -3.94 -0.89
CA SER A 118 -22.96 -3.94 0.54
C SER A 118 -21.64 -4.68 0.76
N PHE A 119 -21.46 -5.84 0.16
CA PHE A 119 -20.20 -6.59 0.19
C PHE A 119 -19.05 -5.81 -0.46
N GLY A 120 -19.31 -5.12 -1.58
CA GLY A 120 -18.35 -4.27 -2.24
C GLY A 120 -17.87 -3.10 -1.37
N ILE A 121 -18.80 -2.39 -0.74
CA ILE A 121 -18.48 -1.27 0.16
C ILE A 121 -17.70 -1.77 1.39
N LEU A 122 -18.18 -2.84 2.06
CA LEU A 122 -17.49 -3.42 3.21
C LEU A 122 -16.10 -3.93 2.84
N GLY A 123 -15.98 -4.59 1.69
CA GLY A 123 -14.71 -5.04 1.14
C GLY A 123 -13.75 -3.88 0.88
N ALA A 124 -14.24 -2.80 0.28
CA ALA A 124 -13.44 -1.60 0.03
C ALA A 124 -12.95 -0.94 1.33
N ILE A 125 -13.83 -0.82 2.35
CA ILE A 125 -13.46 -0.26 3.64
C ILE A 125 -12.39 -1.13 4.33
N THR A 126 -12.62 -2.43 4.43
CA THR A 126 -11.70 -3.36 5.10
C THR A 126 -10.36 -3.44 4.40
N THR A 127 -10.35 -3.46 3.06
CA THR A 127 -9.13 -3.42 2.26
C THR A 127 -8.36 -2.11 2.44
N GLY A 128 -9.07 -0.97 2.46
CA GLY A 128 -8.46 0.34 2.69
C GLY A 128 -7.82 0.46 4.07
N ILE A 129 -8.51 -0.02 5.12
CA ILE A 129 -7.97 -0.07 6.48
C ILE A 129 -6.74 -0.99 6.53
N GLY A 130 -6.84 -2.19 5.98
CA GLY A 130 -5.74 -3.16 5.95
C GLY A 130 -4.50 -2.60 5.22
N SER A 131 -4.68 -1.99 4.05
CA SER A 131 -3.60 -1.34 3.29
C SER A 131 -2.97 -0.18 4.06
N GLY A 132 -3.77 0.66 4.73
CA GLY A 132 -3.26 1.75 5.55
C GLY A 132 -2.41 1.25 6.72
N LEU A 133 -2.81 0.16 7.39
CA LEU A 133 -2.03 -0.46 8.46
C LEU A 133 -0.72 -1.05 7.94
N ILE A 134 -0.72 -1.65 6.74
CA ILE A 134 0.48 -2.17 6.10
C ILE A 134 1.45 -1.02 5.76
N ASP A 135 0.94 0.07 5.18
CA ASP A 135 1.76 1.25 4.86
C ASP A 135 2.42 1.83 6.10
N LEU A 136 1.69 1.93 7.21
CA LEU A 136 2.22 2.38 8.49
C LEU A 136 3.27 1.40 9.05
N GLY A 137 3.06 0.10 8.88
CA GLY A 137 4.04 -0.92 9.24
C GLY A 137 5.35 -0.76 8.47
N TYR A 138 5.29 -0.49 7.17
CA TYR A 138 6.47 -0.18 6.36
C TYR A 138 7.09 1.17 6.75
N GLY A 139 6.28 2.19 7.04
CA GLY A 139 6.77 3.47 7.56
C GLY A 139 7.57 3.31 8.84
N GLU A 140 7.10 2.49 9.79
CA GLU A 140 7.81 2.19 11.02
C GLU A 140 9.10 1.39 10.78
N LEU A 141 9.08 0.48 9.81
CA LEU A 141 10.26 -0.29 9.42
C LEU A 141 11.37 0.64 8.88
N TYR A 142 11.00 1.65 8.07
CA TYR A 142 11.96 2.61 7.51
C TYR A 142 12.36 3.72 8.49
N ARG A 143 11.62 3.95 9.57
CA ARG A 143 11.93 4.99 10.55
C ARG A 143 13.32 4.83 11.18
N ASN A 144 13.77 3.60 11.37
CA ASN A 144 15.06 3.30 11.99
C ASN A 144 16.19 3.06 10.97
N GLU A 145 15.90 3.23 9.68
CA GLU A 145 16.88 3.07 8.61
C GLU A 145 17.49 4.42 8.21
N PRO A 146 18.71 4.43 7.66
CA PRO A 146 19.29 5.65 7.11
C PRO A 146 18.38 6.26 6.04
N PRO A 147 18.18 7.59 6.03
CA PRO A 147 17.31 8.27 5.06
C PRO A 147 17.66 7.95 3.60
N ALA A 148 18.95 7.80 3.28
CA ALA A 148 19.43 7.43 1.95
C ALA A 148 18.84 6.10 1.47
N ARG A 149 18.66 5.13 2.37
CA ARG A 149 18.10 3.81 2.06
C ARG A 149 16.62 3.89 1.74
N ALA A 150 15.84 4.56 2.58
CA ALA A 150 14.42 4.76 2.34
C ALA A 150 14.16 5.51 1.03
N THR A 151 14.99 6.52 0.73
CA THR A 151 14.91 7.32 -0.51
C THR A 151 15.15 6.48 -1.76
N PHE A 152 15.89 5.39 -1.68
CA PHE A 152 16.13 4.50 -2.81
C PHE A 152 15.15 3.31 -2.85
N GLU A 153 14.95 2.62 -1.73
CA GLU A 153 14.14 1.39 -1.66
C GLU A 153 12.65 1.64 -1.94
N VAL A 154 12.10 2.74 -1.44
CA VAL A 154 10.67 3.05 -1.62
C VAL A 154 10.33 3.34 -3.09
N PRO A 155 11.01 4.26 -3.81
CA PRO A 155 10.76 4.45 -5.24
C PRO A 155 11.02 3.20 -6.07
N LEU A 156 12.04 2.42 -5.74
CA LEU A 156 12.33 1.14 -6.42
C LEU A 156 11.16 0.17 -6.28
N ALA A 157 10.57 0.04 -5.09
CA ALA A 157 9.42 -0.82 -4.88
C ALA A 157 8.19 -0.37 -5.68
N PHE A 158 7.92 0.94 -5.76
CA PHE A 158 6.85 1.49 -6.59
C PHE A 158 7.09 1.24 -8.08
N PHE A 159 8.32 1.41 -8.55
CA PHE A 159 8.69 1.12 -9.93
C PHE A 159 8.49 -0.35 -10.27
N LEU A 160 8.98 -1.27 -9.44
CA LEU A 160 8.80 -2.71 -9.62
C LEU A 160 7.31 -3.11 -9.56
N ALA A 161 6.52 -2.47 -8.71
CA ALA A 161 5.07 -2.70 -8.66
C ALA A 161 4.38 -2.30 -9.96
N ALA A 162 4.75 -1.16 -10.54
CA ALA A 162 4.22 -0.70 -11.82
C ALA A 162 4.61 -1.66 -12.96
N VAL A 163 5.86 -2.16 -12.97
CA VAL A 163 6.33 -3.17 -13.94
C VAL A 163 5.55 -4.47 -13.78
N ALA A 164 5.42 -4.98 -12.54
CA ALA A 164 4.68 -6.21 -12.28
C ALA A 164 3.21 -6.09 -12.70
N PHE A 165 2.57 -4.95 -12.42
CA PHE A 165 1.22 -4.65 -12.85
C PHE A 165 1.09 -4.65 -14.38
N SER A 166 2.03 -4.01 -15.09
CA SER A 166 2.02 -3.94 -16.56
C SER A 166 2.17 -5.32 -17.19
N LEU A 167 3.01 -6.20 -16.61
CA LEU A 167 3.20 -7.56 -17.11
C LEU A 167 1.97 -8.48 -16.94
N VAL A 168 1.13 -8.20 -15.93
CA VAL A 168 -0.08 -8.99 -15.70
C VAL A 168 -1.24 -8.56 -16.59
N ILE A 169 -1.27 -7.28 -17.01
CA ILE A 169 -2.37 -6.73 -17.83
C ILE A 169 -2.12 -6.92 -19.34
N MET A 170 -0.85 -7.13 -19.76
CA MET A 170 -0.52 -7.45 -21.14
C MET A 170 -0.92 -8.87 -21.51
#